data_4f3a07e18d04c6600e1bc98b60ce962d
#
_entry.id   4f3a07e18d04c6600e1bc98b60ce962d
#
_cell.length_a   1.000
_cell.length_b   1.000
_cell.length_c   1.000
_cell.angle_alpha   90.00
_cell.angle_beta   90.00
_cell.angle_gamma   90.00
#
_symmetry.space_group_name_H-M   'P 1'
#
loop_
_entity.id
_entity.type
_entity.pdbx_description
1 polymer ?
#
loop_
_entity_poly.entity_id
_entity_poly.type
_entity_poly.pdbx_seq_one_letter_code
_entity_poly.pdbx_strand_id
1 'polypeptide(L)'
;NVFRCPYHGWTFNNDGSIRNVPWPDGYANDVTETRFNAAQIPRVESYRGFIFGTLNMDMPPLTEYLGDVKKPLDEWLDRLTERKVAICEANRLKYNGNWKLAYDNSCDGYHVVFSHRSLLDMENRLVEEGAKGMSYYKGRPDEQPMYMKYFGHGHHFKDKRPNMEIKPGAMWAVESPHPGMEHYEAELHRRLGDRAPLALDLASSEP
;
A
#
# COMPACT_ATOMS: atom_id res chain seq x y z
N ASN A 1 15.45 -12.65 19.63
CA ASN A 1 14.98 -13.24 18.37
C ASN A 1 16.20 -13.68 17.55
N VAL A 2 16.05 -14.73 16.74
CA VAL A 2 17.09 -15.24 15.86
C VAL A 2 16.47 -15.73 14.57
N PHE A 3 17.23 -15.69 13.48
CA PHE A 3 16.86 -16.35 12.23
C PHE A 3 17.53 -17.72 12.18
N ARG A 4 16.78 -18.76 11.81
CA ARG A 4 17.31 -20.10 11.61
C ARG A 4 17.11 -20.53 10.16
N CYS A 5 18.20 -20.87 9.49
CA CYS A 5 18.13 -21.47 8.16
C CYS A 5 17.51 -22.87 8.26
N PRO A 6 16.44 -23.18 7.54
CA PRO A 6 15.80 -24.49 7.62
C PRO A 6 16.60 -25.60 6.94
N TYR A 7 17.60 -25.26 6.13
CA TYR A 7 18.38 -26.25 5.37
C TYR A 7 19.38 -26.99 6.27
N HIS A 8 20.30 -26.26 6.94
CA HIS A 8 21.33 -26.88 7.78
C HIS A 8 21.30 -26.41 9.25
N GLY A 9 20.30 -25.65 9.64
CA GLY A 9 20.11 -25.23 11.02
C GLY A 9 21.02 -24.08 11.49
N TRP A 10 21.76 -23.44 10.60
CA TRP A 10 22.55 -22.26 10.97
C TRP A 10 21.64 -21.19 11.56
N THR A 11 22.07 -20.55 12.62
CA THR A 11 21.33 -19.48 13.27
C THR A 11 22.11 -18.17 13.23
N PHE A 12 21.36 -17.10 13.01
CA PHE A 12 21.89 -15.74 12.90
C PHE A 12 21.17 -14.83 13.91
N ASN A 13 21.88 -13.88 14.44
CA ASN A 13 21.30 -12.76 15.18
C ASN A 13 20.51 -11.83 14.24
N ASN A 14 19.77 -10.89 14.82
CA ASN A 14 18.96 -9.95 14.03
C ASN A 14 19.79 -8.99 13.15
N ASP A 15 21.06 -8.82 13.49
CA ASP A 15 22.03 -8.06 12.69
C ASP A 15 22.67 -8.89 11.57
N GLY A 16 22.29 -10.15 11.43
CA GLY A 16 22.83 -11.07 10.44
C GLY A 16 24.16 -11.73 10.83
N SER A 17 24.73 -11.41 11.99
CA SER A 17 25.92 -12.10 12.47
C SER A 17 25.60 -13.56 12.83
N ILE A 18 26.54 -14.46 12.57
CA ILE A 18 26.40 -15.87 12.94
C ILE A 18 26.27 -15.97 14.46
N ARG A 19 25.30 -16.73 14.90
CA ARG A 19 25.10 -17.07 16.29
C ARG A 19 25.52 -18.50 16.61
N ASN A 20 25.16 -19.44 15.76
CA ASN A 20 25.51 -20.84 15.95
C ASN A 20 25.48 -21.60 14.62
N VAL A 21 26.42 -22.51 14.46
CA VAL A 21 26.54 -23.45 13.36
C VAL A 21 26.53 -24.86 13.95
N PRO A 22 25.59 -25.74 13.56
CA PRO A 22 25.64 -27.14 13.99
C PRO A 22 26.91 -27.81 13.47
N TRP A 23 27.56 -28.63 14.33
CA TRP A 23 28.78 -29.38 14.01
C TRP A 23 29.89 -28.54 13.36
N PRO A 24 30.36 -27.47 14.02
CA PRO A 24 31.33 -26.55 13.44
C PRO A 24 32.65 -27.27 13.07
N ASP A 25 33.02 -28.32 13.81
CA ASP A 25 34.24 -29.10 13.56
C ASP A 25 34.24 -29.86 12.21
N GLY A 26 33.07 -29.96 11.56
CA GLY A 26 32.96 -30.54 10.22
C GLY A 26 33.39 -29.61 9.09
N TYR A 27 33.72 -28.35 9.41
CA TYR A 27 34.17 -27.36 8.43
C TYR A 27 35.69 -27.18 8.51
N ALA A 28 36.32 -26.98 7.34
CA ALA A 28 37.76 -26.83 7.24
C ALA A 28 38.32 -25.51 7.81
N ASN A 29 37.44 -24.51 8.03
CA ASN A 29 37.78 -23.20 8.55
C ASN A 29 36.83 -22.81 9.68
N ASP A 30 37.25 -21.81 10.45
CA ASP A 30 36.33 -21.24 11.45
C ASP A 30 35.12 -20.59 10.78
N VAL A 31 33.97 -21.27 10.88
CA VAL A 31 32.72 -20.81 10.30
C VAL A 31 32.06 -19.70 11.10
N THR A 32 32.62 -19.33 12.25
CA THR A 32 32.13 -18.19 13.05
C THR A 32 32.74 -16.86 12.57
N GLU A 33 33.68 -16.91 11.60
CA GLU A 33 34.23 -15.70 11.02
C GLU A 33 33.16 -14.82 10.36
N THR A 34 33.36 -13.52 10.45
CA THR A 34 32.40 -12.50 9.95
C THR A 34 32.08 -12.61 8.46
N ARG A 35 32.97 -13.21 7.66
CA ARG A 35 32.73 -13.44 6.22
C ARG A 35 31.55 -14.37 5.92
N PHE A 36 31.13 -15.17 6.90
CA PHE A 36 29.97 -16.06 6.77
C PHE A 36 28.67 -15.47 7.32
N ASN A 37 28.72 -14.24 7.82
CA ASN A 37 27.51 -13.53 8.22
C ASN A 37 26.54 -13.40 7.04
N ALA A 38 25.27 -13.24 7.34
CA ALA A 38 24.26 -12.95 6.32
C ALA A 38 24.61 -11.65 5.60
N ALA A 39 24.38 -11.63 4.29
CA ALA A 39 24.61 -10.43 3.49
C ALA A 39 23.71 -9.29 3.99
N GLN A 40 24.32 -8.13 4.17
CA GLN A 40 23.61 -6.93 4.59
C GLN A 40 23.03 -6.19 3.39
N ILE A 41 21.82 -5.66 3.53
CA ILE A 41 21.33 -4.64 2.60
C ILE A 41 22.09 -3.35 2.90
N PRO A 42 22.84 -2.79 1.95
CA PRO A 42 23.76 -1.67 2.22
C PRO A 42 23.09 -0.44 2.80
N ARG A 43 21.85 -0.17 2.40
CA ARG A 43 21.08 0.93 2.96
C ARG A 43 19.63 0.54 3.14
N VAL A 44 19.16 0.77 4.37
CA VAL A 44 17.75 0.58 4.78
C VAL A 44 17.27 1.87 5.42
N GLU A 45 16.18 2.39 4.94
CA GLU A 45 15.55 3.60 5.46
C GLU A 45 14.06 3.37 5.68
N SER A 46 13.43 4.18 6.53
CA SER A 46 12.01 4.08 6.82
C SER A 46 11.30 5.39 6.52
N TYR A 47 10.12 5.29 5.91
CA TYR A 47 9.21 6.42 5.74
C TYR A 47 7.82 6.06 6.21
N ARG A 48 7.31 6.79 7.20
CA ARG A 48 5.96 6.59 7.78
C ARG A 48 5.67 5.14 8.21
N GLY A 49 6.71 4.39 8.61
CA GLY A 49 6.60 3.00 9.03
C GLY A 49 6.82 1.97 7.91
N PHE A 50 6.81 2.37 6.66
CA PHE A 50 7.27 1.52 5.56
C PHE A 50 8.79 1.43 5.54
N ILE A 51 9.31 0.23 5.39
CA ILE A 51 10.75 -0.04 5.36
C ILE A 51 11.17 -0.27 3.92
N PHE A 52 12.17 0.46 3.49
CA PHE A 52 12.75 0.40 2.14
C PHE A 52 14.21 -0.03 2.24
N GLY A 53 14.64 -0.87 1.31
CA GLY A 53 16.03 -1.29 1.19
C GLY A 53 16.54 -1.13 -0.24
N THR A 54 17.80 -0.79 -0.40
CA THR A 54 18.45 -0.75 -1.71
C THR A 54 19.81 -1.43 -1.67
N LEU A 55 20.14 -2.15 -2.74
CA LEU A 55 21.46 -2.71 -2.99
C LEU A 55 22.36 -1.72 -3.75
N ASN A 56 21.78 -0.63 -4.28
CA ASN A 56 22.53 0.40 -4.98
C ASN A 56 22.90 1.54 -4.02
N MET A 57 24.18 1.71 -3.76
CA MET A 57 24.70 2.76 -2.88
C MET A 57 24.62 4.17 -3.50
N ASP A 58 24.51 4.26 -4.83
CA ASP A 58 24.42 5.54 -5.55
C ASP A 58 23.00 6.12 -5.55
N MET A 59 22.04 5.39 -4.97
CA MET A 59 20.68 5.90 -4.84
C MET A 59 20.64 7.13 -3.92
N PRO A 60 19.84 8.16 -4.24
CA PRO A 60 19.61 9.27 -3.33
C PRO A 60 18.95 8.80 -2.01
N PRO A 61 18.97 9.60 -0.94
CA PRO A 61 18.19 9.33 0.27
C PRO A 61 16.73 9.03 -0.03
N LEU A 62 16.09 8.15 0.75
CA LEU A 62 14.72 7.71 0.51
C LEU A 62 13.74 8.88 0.33
N THR A 63 13.86 9.92 1.16
CA THR A 63 12.96 11.08 1.09
C THR A 63 13.11 11.88 -0.20
N GLU A 64 14.29 11.89 -0.78
CA GLU A 64 14.58 12.49 -2.08
C GLU A 64 14.06 11.58 -3.21
N TYR A 65 14.32 10.28 -3.12
CA TYR A 65 13.85 9.29 -4.09
C TYR A 65 12.32 9.26 -4.20
N LEU A 66 11.61 9.33 -3.09
CA LEU A 66 10.15 9.39 -3.08
C LEU A 66 9.61 10.70 -3.68
N GLY A 67 10.36 11.79 -3.55
CA GLY A 67 9.97 13.07 -4.13
C GLY A 67 8.54 13.50 -3.74
N ASP A 68 7.78 13.95 -4.71
CA ASP A 68 6.43 14.48 -4.52
C ASP A 68 5.37 13.41 -4.24
N VAL A 69 5.66 12.11 -4.48
CA VAL A 69 4.70 11.05 -4.13
C VAL A 69 4.47 10.93 -2.61
N LYS A 70 5.35 11.53 -1.82
CA LYS A 70 5.16 11.62 -0.36
C LYS A 70 3.85 12.31 0.00
N LYS A 71 3.46 13.33 -0.76
CA LYS A 71 2.23 14.09 -0.45
C LYS A 71 0.97 13.21 -0.47
N PRO A 72 0.61 12.54 -1.57
CA PRO A 72 -0.55 11.64 -1.55
C PRO A 72 -0.39 10.45 -0.61
N LEU A 73 0.84 9.95 -0.39
CA LEU A 73 1.09 8.90 0.58
C LEU A 73 0.81 9.37 2.02
N ASP A 74 1.25 10.58 2.37
CA ASP A 74 0.98 11.17 3.68
C ASP A 74 -0.51 11.43 3.89
N GLU A 75 -1.21 11.97 2.88
CA GLU A 75 -2.65 12.19 2.91
C GLU A 75 -3.40 10.87 3.14
N TRP A 76 -2.99 9.80 2.44
CA TRP A 76 -3.59 8.48 2.62
C TRP A 76 -3.34 7.90 4.02
N LEU A 77 -2.13 8.06 4.57
CA LEU A 77 -1.79 7.58 5.91
C LEU A 77 -2.42 8.43 7.01
N ASP A 78 -2.62 9.73 6.78
CA ASP A 78 -3.19 10.64 7.76
C ASP A 78 -4.66 10.33 8.09
N ARG A 79 -5.36 9.58 7.22
CA ARG A 79 -6.71 9.07 7.51
C ARG A 79 -6.77 8.11 8.71
N LEU A 80 -5.64 7.56 9.12
CA LEU A 80 -5.58 6.59 10.22
C LEU A 80 -5.52 7.31 11.57
N THR A 81 -6.42 6.99 12.48
CA THR A 81 -6.53 7.66 13.79
C THR A 81 -5.34 7.37 14.69
N GLU A 82 -4.88 6.14 14.75
CA GLU A 82 -3.77 5.72 15.60
C GLU A 82 -2.40 5.79 14.91
N ARG A 83 -2.33 6.30 13.69
CA ARG A 83 -1.13 6.35 12.85
C ARG A 83 -0.49 4.96 12.62
N LYS A 84 -1.28 3.91 12.70
CA LYS A 84 -0.84 2.54 12.48
C LYS A 84 -1.53 1.95 11.27
N VAL A 85 -0.75 1.31 10.41
CA VAL A 85 -1.25 0.45 9.33
C VAL A 85 -1.14 -0.99 9.83
N ALA A 86 -2.26 -1.69 9.83
CA ALA A 86 -2.25 -3.14 10.03
C ALA A 86 -2.12 -3.82 8.67
N ILE A 87 -1.14 -4.71 8.54
CA ILE A 87 -1.02 -5.56 7.37
C ILE A 87 -1.76 -6.85 7.68
N CYS A 88 -2.84 -7.09 6.95
CA CYS A 88 -3.54 -8.37 6.98
C CYS A 88 -2.86 -9.37 6.03
N GLU A 89 -3.43 -10.57 5.90
CA GLU A 89 -2.92 -11.57 4.98
C GLU A 89 -2.88 -11.04 3.54
N ALA A 90 -1.79 -11.36 2.84
CA ALA A 90 -1.63 -10.98 1.45
C ALA A 90 -2.33 -11.98 0.52
N ASN A 91 -3.17 -11.49 -0.37
CA ASN A 91 -3.64 -12.28 -1.51
C ASN A 91 -2.47 -12.55 -2.46
N ARG A 92 -2.20 -13.82 -2.73
CA ARG A 92 -1.13 -14.22 -3.64
C ARG A 92 -1.74 -14.76 -4.93
N LEU A 93 -1.56 -14.01 -6.00
CA LEU A 93 -1.97 -14.42 -7.34
C LEU A 93 -0.72 -14.76 -8.15
N LYS A 94 -0.78 -15.87 -8.88
CA LYS A 94 0.29 -16.29 -9.79
C LYS A 94 -0.25 -16.29 -11.22
N TYR A 95 0.45 -15.65 -12.12
CA TYR A 95 0.14 -15.69 -13.55
C TYR A 95 1.42 -15.79 -14.37
N ASN A 96 1.32 -16.35 -15.57
CA ASN A 96 2.42 -16.47 -16.50
C ASN A 96 2.47 -15.23 -17.37
N GLY A 97 3.17 -14.20 -16.91
CA GLY A 97 3.26 -12.93 -17.63
C GLY A 97 4.33 -12.00 -17.05
N ASN A 98 4.54 -10.89 -17.74
CA ASN A 98 5.45 -9.86 -17.24
C ASN A 98 4.75 -9.06 -16.11
N TRP A 99 5.40 -8.97 -14.97
CA TRP A 99 4.88 -8.21 -13.81
C TRP A 99 4.54 -6.75 -14.13
N LYS A 100 5.21 -6.15 -15.13
CA LYS A 100 4.95 -4.77 -15.57
C LYS A 100 3.52 -4.59 -16.09
N LEU A 101 2.92 -5.64 -16.68
CA LEU A 101 1.53 -5.57 -17.15
C LEU A 101 0.55 -5.40 -15.98
N ALA A 102 0.80 -6.04 -14.84
CA ALA A 102 -0.01 -5.83 -13.64
C ALA A 102 0.15 -4.41 -13.09
N TYR A 103 1.38 -3.89 -13.13
CA TYR A 103 1.66 -2.51 -12.75
C TYR A 103 0.96 -1.52 -13.68
N ASP A 104 1.11 -1.67 -15.00
CA ASP A 104 0.46 -0.81 -16.00
C ASP A 104 -1.07 -0.85 -15.83
N ASN A 105 -1.64 -2.02 -15.62
CA ASN A 105 -3.08 -2.17 -15.40
C ASN A 105 -3.55 -1.43 -14.13
N SER A 106 -2.75 -1.41 -13.08
CA SER A 106 -3.10 -0.67 -11.85
C SER A 106 -2.98 0.85 -12.01
N CYS A 107 -2.12 1.31 -12.94
CA CYS A 107 -1.96 2.73 -13.26
C CYS A 107 -3.01 3.24 -14.25
N ASP A 108 -3.53 2.36 -15.12
CA ASP A 108 -4.46 2.71 -16.16
C ASP A 108 -5.91 2.75 -15.64
N GLY A 109 -6.55 3.90 -15.78
CA GLY A 109 -7.98 4.04 -15.51
C GLY A 109 -8.86 3.94 -16.75
N TYR A 110 -8.27 4.03 -17.93
CA TYR A 110 -9.00 4.07 -19.20
C TYR A 110 -9.62 2.72 -19.55
N HIS A 111 -8.92 1.60 -19.27
CA HIS A 111 -9.43 0.26 -19.58
C HIS A 111 -10.70 -0.11 -18.80
N VAL A 112 -10.93 0.49 -17.64
CA VAL A 112 -12.00 0.08 -16.69
C VAL A 112 -13.37 0.09 -17.36
N VAL A 113 -13.69 1.16 -18.07
CA VAL A 113 -15.01 1.32 -18.73
C VAL A 113 -15.23 0.37 -19.91
N PHE A 114 -14.18 -0.22 -20.44
CA PHE A 114 -14.24 -1.20 -21.51
C PHE A 114 -14.10 -2.62 -20.99
N SER A 115 -13.03 -2.91 -20.27
CA SER A 115 -12.70 -4.26 -19.80
C SER A 115 -13.58 -4.71 -18.64
N HIS A 116 -14.04 -3.78 -17.79
CA HIS A 116 -14.90 -4.06 -16.64
C HIS A 116 -16.34 -3.58 -16.84
N ARG A 117 -16.75 -3.36 -18.08
CA ARG A 117 -18.09 -2.85 -18.40
C ARG A 117 -19.20 -3.67 -17.75
N SER A 118 -19.10 -5.00 -17.78
CA SER A 118 -20.13 -5.87 -17.17
C SER A 118 -20.28 -5.66 -15.67
N LEU A 119 -19.19 -5.35 -14.97
CA LEU A 119 -19.20 -5.00 -13.55
C LEU A 119 -19.94 -3.66 -13.34
N LEU A 120 -19.58 -2.64 -14.14
CA LEU A 120 -20.19 -1.32 -14.06
C LEU A 120 -21.70 -1.37 -14.38
N ASP A 121 -22.08 -2.15 -15.40
CA ASP A 121 -23.51 -2.34 -15.75
C ASP A 121 -24.27 -3.08 -14.64
N MET A 122 -23.63 -4.01 -13.94
CA MET A 122 -24.20 -4.68 -12.78
C MET A 122 -24.39 -3.71 -11.61
N GLU A 123 -23.39 -2.92 -11.30
CA GLU A 123 -23.45 -1.93 -10.22
C GLU A 123 -24.53 -0.89 -10.47
N ASN A 124 -24.61 -0.36 -11.69
CA ASN A 124 -25.67 0.58 -12.07
C ASN A 124 -27.07 -0.02 -11.85
N ARG A 125 -27.28 -1.28 -12.23
CA ARG A 125 -28.57 -1.96 -11.99
C ARG A 125 -28.86 -2.10 -10.50
N LEU A 126 -27.87 -2.47 -9.68
CA LEU A 126 -28.05 -2.59 -8.24
C LEU A 126 -28.42 -1.25 -7.61
N VAL A 127 -27.83 -0.15 -8.08
CA VAL A 127 -28.17 1.21 -7.63
C VAL A 127 -29.59 1.58 -8.05
N GLU A 128 -30.02 1.27 -9.29
CA GLU A 128 -31.39 1.47 -9.76
C GLU A 128 -32.43 0.67 -8.96
N GLU A 129 -32.04 -0.53 -8.50
CA GLU A 129 -32.85 -1.39 -7.64
C GLU A 129 -32.85 -0.95 -6.15
N GLY A 130 -32.13 0.14 -5.83
CA GLY A 130 -32.12 0.73 -4.50
C GLY A 130 -31.00 0.25 -3.59
N ALA A 131 -29.98 -0.44 -4.12
CA ALA A 131 -28.78 -0.76 -3.35
C ALA A 131 -28.07 0.52 -2.93
N LYS A 132 -27.75 0.62 -1.65
CA LYS A 132 -26.99 1.75 -1.10
C LYS A 132 -25.51 1.45 -1.13
N GLY A 133 -24.71 2.47 -1.45
CA GLY A 133 -23.28 2.40 -1.26
C GLY A 133 -22.45 1.82 -2.42
N MET A 134 -23.08 1.54 -3.55
CA MET A 134 -22.40 1.05 -4.73
C MET A 134 -22.53 2.05 -5.87
N SER A 135 -21.59 2.95 -6.00
CA SER A 135 -21.48 3.79 -7.18
C SER A 135 -20.01 4.07 -7.46
N TYR A 136 -19.39 3.21 -8.24
CA TYR A 136 -17.99 3.35 -8.59
C TYR A 136 -17.72 4.38 -9.68
N TYR A 137 -18.67 4.58 -10.57
CA TYR A 137 -18.54 5.53 -11.66
C TYR A 137 -19.86 6.21 -11.97
N LYS A 138 -19.94 7.51 -11.73
CA LYS A 138 -20.98 8.37 -12.29
C LYS A 138 -20.48 8.99 -13.57
N GLY A 139 -21.23 8.82 -14.64
CA GLY A 139 -20.99 9.45 -15.91
C GLY A 139 -20.01 8.69 -16.81
N ARG A 140 -19.74 9.28 -17.94
CA ARG A 140 -18.76 8.76 -18.91
C ARG A 140 -17.36 9.17 -18.51
N PRO A 141 -16.31 8.39 -18.90
CA PRO A 141 -14.91 8.74 -18.61
C PRO A 141 -14.48 10.11 -19.13
N ASP A 142 -15.14 10.59 -20.19
CA ASP A 142 -14.93 11.90 -20.78
C ASP A 142 -15.57 13.03 -19.99
N GLU A 143 -16.55 12.73 -19.15
CA GLU A 143 -17.24 13.69 -18.28
C GLU A 143 -16.56 13.85 -16.91
N GLN A 144 -15.88 12.81 -16.43
CA GLN A 144 -15.18 12.81 -15.15
C GLN A 144 -13.82 12.12 -15.30
N PRO A 145 -12.79 12.86 -15.71
CA PRO A 145 -11.48 12.29 -15.91
C PRO A 145 -10.91 11.76 -14.60
N MET A 146 -10.54 10.47 -14.60
CA MET A 146 -9.76 9.90 -13.53
C MET A 146 -8.42 10.62 -13.45
N TYR A 147 -8.09 11.15 -12.30
CA TYR A 147 -6.85 11.88 -12.13
C TYR A 147 -5.69 10.90 -11.90
N MET A 148 -4.79 10.83 -12.86
CA MET A 148 -3.56 10.05 -12.73
C MET A 148 -2.37 10.98 -12.79
N LYS A 149 -1.45 10.83 -11.86
CA LYS A 149 -0.22 11.61 -11.80
C LYS A 149 0.98 10.69 -11.71
N TYR A 150 1.95 10.93 -12.58
CA TYR A 150 3.25 10.29 -12.55
C TYR A 150 4.28 11.23 -11.93
N PHE A 151 5.07 10.72 -10.96
CA PHE A 151 6.02 11.50 -10.18
C PHE A 151 7.48 11.21 -10.53
N GLY A 152 7.75 10.38 -11.53
CA GLY A 152 9.08 9.88 -11.85
C GLY A 152 9.44 8.63 -11.06
N HIS A 153 10.56 8.02 -11.39
CA HIS A 153 11.12 6.81 -10.74
C HIS A 153 10.16 5.63 -10.60
N GLY A 154 9.14 5.54 -11.45
CA GLY A 154 8.09 4.52 -11.34
C GLY A 154 6.99 4.86 -10.33
N HIS A 155 7.01 6.01 -9.70
CA HIS A 155 5.99 6.43 -8.75
C HIS A 155 4.80 7.02 -9.50
N HIS A 156 3.61 6.50 -9.22
CA HIS A 156 2.37 7.06 -9.71
C HIS A 156 1.30 7.07 -8.62
N PHE A 157 0.30 7.89 -8.82
CA PHE A 157 -0.87 7.98 -7.98
C PHE A 157 -2.12 8.08 -8.85
N LYS A 158 -3.13 7.29 -8.53
CA LYS A 158 -4.45 7.32 -9.16
C LYS A 158 -5.47 7.83 -8.17
N ASP A 159 -6.02 9.01 -8.43
CA ASP A 159 -7.06 9.61 -7.62
C ASP A 159 -8.43 9.33 -8.24
N LYS A 160 -9.22 8.51 -7.57
CA LYS A 160 -10.56 8.15 -8.01
C LYS A 160 -11.63 9.13 -7.53
N ARG A 161 -11.32 10.01 -6.58
CA ARG A 161 -12.27 10.95 -5.97
C ARG A 161 -13.06 11.77 -6.98
N PRO A 162 -12.48 12.28 -8.08
CA PRO A 162 -13.24 13.01 -9.11
C PRO A 162 -14.33 12.18 -9.78
N ASN A 163 -14.18 10.87 -9.80
CA ASN A 163 -15.10 9.94 -10.47
C ASN A 163 -16.09 9.26 -9.54
N MET A 164 -15.98 9.50 -8.25
CA MET A 164 -16.81 8.85 -7.23
C MET A 164 -17.76 9.86 -6.62
N GLU A 165 -19.03 9.49 -6.51
CA GLU A 165 -19.92 10.19 -5.57
C GLU A 165 -19.54 9.73 -4.17
N ILE A 166 -18.65 10.48 -3.53
CA ILE A 166 -18.26 10.22 -2.16
C ILE A 166 -19.41 10.69 -1.26
N LYS A 167 -20.21 9.74 -0.82
CA LYS A 167 -21.16 9.97 0.27
C LYS A 167 -20.52 9.44 1.54
N PRO A 168 -20.50 10.21 2.64
CA PRO A 168 -20.07 9.69 3.93
C PRO A 168 -20.73 8.33 4.22
N GLY A 169 -19.94 7.31 4.46
CA GLY A 169 -20.42 5.94 4.68
C GLY A 169 -20.83 5.15 3.44
N ALA A 170 -20.61 5.67 2.23
CA ALA A 170 -21.12 5.03 1.01
C ALA A 170 -20.36 3.77 0.61
N MET A 171 -19.08 3.66 0.85
CA MET A 171 -18.30 2.58 0.29
C MET A 171 -18.36 1.25 1.02
N TRP A 172 -18.50 1.32 2.28
CA TRP A 172 -18.68 0.13 3.10
C TRP A 172 -20.07 0.13 3.71
N ALA A 173 -20.99 0.72 2.96
CA ALA A 173 -22.35 1.05 3.34
C ALA A 173 -23.13 -0.09 3.99
N VAL A 174 -22.55 -0.51 4.97
CA VAL A 174 -23.28 -0.90 6.13
C VAL A 174 -23.81 0.40 6.71
N GLU A 175 -25.08 0.50 6.91
CA GLU A 175 -25.84 1.65 7.35
C GLU A 175 -25.03 2.73 8.09
N SER A 176 -24.89 3.89 7.44
CA SER A 176 -24.26 5.04 8.11
C SER A 176 -25.32 5.74 8.97
N PRO A 177 -24.97 6.18 10.19
CA PRO A 177 -23.61 6.19 10.72
C PRO A 177 -23.20 4.83 11.31
N HIS A 178 -22.05 4.32 10.88
CA HIS A 178 -21.45 3.15 11.54
C HIS A 178 -21.13 3.51 13.00
N PRO A 179 -21.47 2.65 13.99
CA PRO A 179 -21.09 2.90 15.37
C PRO A 179 -19.58 3.18 15.50
N GLY A 180 -19.24 4.35 16.05
CA GLY A 180 -17.85 4.80 16.20
C GLY A 180 -17.36 5.79 15.14
N MET A 181 -18.09 6.07 14.08
CA MET A 181 -17.71 7.08 13.09
C MET A 181 -17.59 8.47 13.71
N GLU A 182 -18.49 8.84 14.63
CA GLU A 182 -18.43 10.13 15.34
C GLU A 182 -17.12 10.30 16.10
N HIS A 183 -16.66 9.23 16.77
CA HIS A 183 -15.37 9.24 17.45
C HIS A 183 -14.20 9.37 16.48
N TYR A 184 -14.26 8.66 15.36
CA TYR A 184 -13.25 8.72 14.31
C TYR A 184 -13.18 10.12 13.69
N GLU A 185 -14.30 10.72 13.33
CA GLU A 185 -14.37 12.07 12.78
C GLU A 185 -13.83 13.11 13.78
N ALA A 186 -14.24 13.02 15.03
CA ALA A 186 -13.76 13.91 16.08
C ALA A 186 -12.23 13.80 16.26
N GLU A 187 -11.70 12.58 16.22
CA GLU A 187 -10.25 12.35 16.33
C GLU A 187 -9.49 12.90 15.11
N LEU A 188 -10.02 12.74 13.89
CA LEU A 188 -9.43 13.33 12.70
C LEU A 188 -9.42 14.85 12.77
N HIS A 189 -10.52 15.48 13.17
CA HIS A 189 -10.57 16.93 13.34
C HIS A 189 -9.60 17.41 14.42
N ARG A 190 -9.50 16.71 15.53
CA ARG A 190 -8.54 17.03 16.58
C ARG A 190 -7.08 16.95 16.12
N ARG A 191 -6.74 15.97 15.28
CA ARG A 191 -5.36 15.74 14.80
C ARG A 191 -4.98 16.56 13.61
N LEU A 192 -5.86 16.72 12.66
CA LEU A 192 -5.56 17.24 11.33
C LEU A 192 -6.11 18.67 11.11
N GLY A 193 -7.00 19.16 11.99
CA GLY A 193 -7.64 20.45 11.83
C GLY A 193 -8.31 20.59 10.47
N ASP A 194 -7.93 21.61 9.71
CA ASP A 194 -8.49 21.92 8.39
C ASP A 194 -8.24 20.83 7.32
N ARG A 195 -7.35 19.88 7.59
CA ARG A 195 -7.10 18.73 6.69
C ARG A 195 -8.01 17.52 6.97
N ALA A 196 -8.80 17.57 8.03
CA ALA A 196 -9.69 16.45 8.38
C ALA A 196 -10.70 16.09 7.27
N PRO A 197 -11.32 17.05 6.56
CA PRO A 197 -12.22 16.72 5.45
C PRO A 197 -11.55 15.86 4.37
N LEU A 198 -10.30 16.18 4.00
CA LEU A 198 -9.54 15.37 3.02
C LEU A 198 -9.31 13.94 3.51
N ALA A 199 -8.98 13.76 4.79
CA ALA A 199 -8.80 12.43 5.38
C ALA A 199 -10.11 11.64 5.45
N LEU A 200 -11.23 12.29 5.71
CA LEU A 200 -12.57 11.71 5.68
C LEU A 200 -12.96 11.26 4.26
N ASP A 201 -12.68 12.09 3.26
CA ASP A 201 -12.90 11.74 1.86
C ASP A 201 -12.07 10.50 1.46
N LEU A 202 -10.81 10.46 1.87
CA LEU A 202 -9.93 9.31 1.63
C LEU A 202 -10.35 8.05 2.39
N ALA A 203 -10.94 8.20 3.57
CA ALA A 203 -11.49 7.07 4.33
C ALA A 203 -12.79 6.53 3.71
N SER A 204 -13.53 7.38 3.02
CA SER A 204 -14.76 7.03 2.30
C SER A 204 -14.50 6.50 0.89
N SER A 205 -13.30 6.74 0.36
CA SER A 205 -12.83 6.19 -0.92
C SER A 205 -12.09 4.86 -0.69
N GLU A 206 -12.18 3.96 -1.64
CA GLU A 206 -11.43 2.70 -1.57
C GLU A 206 -9.94 2.88 -1.28
N PRO A 207 -9.36 1.94 -0.52
CA PRO A 207 -7.91 1.84 -0.38
C PRO A 207 -7.22 1.47 -1.70
#